data_c58869dd597a0eb1f72bd99be8b5ecd1
#
_entry.id   c58869dd597a0eb1f72bd99be8b5ecd1
#
_cell.length_a   1.000
_cell.length_b   1.000
_cell.length_c   1.000
_cell.angle_alpha   90.00
_cell.angle_beta   90.00
_cell.angle_gamma   90.00
#
_symmetry.space_group_name_H-M   'P 1'
#
loop_
_entity.id
_entity.type
_entity.pdbx_description
1 polymer ?
#
loop_
_entity_poly.entity_id
_entity_poly.type
_entity_poly.pdbx_seq_one_letter_code
_entity_poly.pdbx_strand_id
1 'polypeptide(L)'
;MNKTALSVEKLTKIYSKNKSNITQEKALNAVSFEVEQGEIFGLLGPNGAGKTTFLSILAGTVVKTAGKINVWGFDLDSNPRQVRASIGIVPQEVNLDAFFSPRKLLELQAGLYGVPKKKRITDIILKMVALEKQADSYSRSLSGGMKRRLLIAKAMVHQPPILVLDEPTAGVDVELRKNLWENVKALNKEGVTIIL
;
A
#
# COMPACT_ATOMS: atom_id res chain seq x y z
N MET A 1 3.44 -20.31 -16.72
CA MET A 1 2.74 -20.46 -15.42
C MET A 1 2.83 -19.12 -14.72
N ASN A 2 1.70 -18.45 -14.48
CA ASN A 2 1.69 -17.23 -13.68
C ASN A 2 2.16 -17.58 -12.27
N LYS A 3 3.03 -16.73 -11.72
CA LYS A 3 3.52 -16.92 -10.35
C LYS A 3 2.60 -16.19 -9.38
N THR A 4 2.30 -16.80 -8.23
CA THR A 4 1.51 -16.17 -7.16
C THR A 4 2.27 -14.97 -6.58
N ALA A 5 1.62 -13.80 -6.54
CA ALA A 5 2.13 -12.60 -5.91
C ALA A 5 1.76 -12.55 -4.42
N LEU A 6 0.52 -12.93 -4.10
CA LEU A 6 -0.01 -12.99 -2.74
C LEU A 6 -0.87 -14.23 -2.59
N SER A 7 -0.60 -15.02 -1.55
CA SER A 7 -1.45 -16.15 -1.13
C SER A 7 -1.91 -15.92 0.32
N VAL A 8 -3.19 -16.09 0.55
CA VAL A 8 -3.84 -15.96 1.86
C VAL A 8 -4.61 -17.24 2.13
N GLU A 9 -4.29 -17.92 3.25
CA GLU A 9 -4.89 -19.20 3.61
C GLU A 9 -5.53 -19.10 5.00
N LYS A 10 -6.87 -19.28 5.06
CA LYS A 10 -7.67 -19.34 6.30
C LYS A 10 -7.37 -18.20 7.27
N LEU A 11 -7.10 -17.00 6.74
CA LEU A 11 -6.74 -15.83 7.53
C LEU A 11 -7.87 -15.47 8.48
N THR A 12 -7.54 -15.39 9.76
CA THR A 12 -8.50 -15.06 10.82
C THR A 12 -7.94 -13.95 11.70
N LYS A 13 -8.77 -12.95 11.99
CA LYS A 13 -8.48 -11.93 13.00
C LYS A 13 -9.66 -11.74 13.92
N ILE A 14 -9.40 -11.92 15.20
CA ILE A 14 -10.34 -11.73 16.28
C ILE A 14 -9.85 -10.57 17.14
N TYR A 15 -10.71 -9.58 17.39
CA TYR A 15 -10.47 -8.52 18.37
C TYR A 15 -11.20 -8.87 19.67
N SER A 16 -10.50 -8.81 20.79
CA SER A 16 -11.10 -8.97 22.12
C SER A 16 -11.57 -7.61 22.60
N LYS A 17 -12.87 -7.42 22.77
CA LYS A 17 -13.46 -6.26 23.46
C LYS A 17 -13.55 -6.57 24.94
N ASN A 18 -12.62 -6.04 25.74
CA ASN A 18 -12.54 -6.09 27.20
C ASN A 18 -12.40 -7.48 27.90
N LYS A 19 -11.63 -7.47 28.98
CA LYS A 19 -11.40 -8.64 29.87
C LYS A 19 -12.66 -9.18 30.57
N SER A 20 -13.80 -8.47 30.48
CA SER A 20 -15.03 -8.79 31.22
C SER A 20 -16.26 -9.17 30.39
N ASN A 21 -16.25 -8.98 29.04
CA ASN A 21 -17.38 -9.39 28.18
C ASN A 21 -16.88 -10.20 26.98
N ILE A 22 -17.35 -11.43 26.86
CA ILE A 22 -16.95 -12.49 25.90
C ILE A 22 -17.51 -12.25 24.48
N THR A 23 -17.70 -11.05 24.02
CA THR A 23 -18.02 -10.80 22.62
C THR A 23 -16.74 -10.63 21.81
N GLN A 24 -16.29 -11.74 21.26
CA GLN A 24 -15.20 -11.77 20.30
C GLN A 24 -15.74 -11.30 18.93
N GLU A 25 -15.26 -10.19 18.44
CA GLU A 25 -15.59 -9.72 17.09
C GLU A 25 -14.58 -10.30 16.09
N LYS A 26 -15.06 -11.16 15.20
CA LYS A 26 -14.27 -11.70 14.10
C LYS A 26 -14.24 -10.70 12.96
N ALA A 27 -13.16 -9.93 12.86
CA ALA A 27 -12.94 -8.99 11.76
C ALA A 27 -12.58 -9.72 10.44
N LEU A 28 -11.90 -10.88 10.55
CA LEU A 28 -11.65 -11.80 9.44
C LEU A 28 -11.95 -13.23 9.91
N ASN A 29 -12.65 -14.02 9.09
CA ASN A 29 -13.06 -15.37 9.43
C ASN A 29 -12.65 -16.35 8.34
N ALA A 30 -11.49 -17.00 8.52
CA ALA A 30 -10.93 -18.02 7.63
C ALA A 30 -10.91 -17.62 6.13
N VAL A 31 -10.54 -16.37 5.84
CA VAL A 31 -10.48 -15.83 4.48
C VAL A 31 -9.33 -16.48 3.71
N SER A 32 -9.62 -16.94 2.48
CA SER A 32 -8.60 -17.54 1.59
C SER A 32 -8.77 -17.01 0.17
N PHE A 33 -7.67 -16.56 -0.45
CA PHE A 33 -7.62 -16.16 -1.86
C PHE A 33 -6.17 -16.08 -2.32
N GLU A 34 -5.98 -16.00 -3.63
CA GLU A 34 -4.68 -15.79 -4.27
C GLU A 34 -4.76 -14.65 -5.27
N VAL A 35 -3.63 -13.98 -5.47
CA VAL A 35 -3.43 -12.92 -6.46
C VAL A 35 -2.22 -13.28 -7.30
N GLU A 36 -2.36 -13.24 -8.63
CA GLU A 36 -1.28 -13.53 -9.56
C GLU A 36 -0.37 -12.31 -9.78
N GLN A 37 0.87 -12.55 -10.21
CA GLN A 37 1.80 -11.48 -10.55
C GLN A 37 1.29 -10.68 -11.76
N GLY A 38 1.31 -9.35 -11.65
CA GLY A 38 0.82 -8.44 -12.68
C GLY A 38 -0.71 -8.32 -12.76
N GLU A 39 -1.45 -8.93 -11.82
CA GLU A 39 -2.90 -8.81 -11.75
C GLU A 39 -3.33 -7.47 -11.10
N ILE A 40 -4.52 -6.98 -11.49
CA ILE A 40 -5.24 -5.94 -10.75
C ILE A 40 -6.38 -6.64 -9.98
N PHE A 41 -6.20 -6.79 -8.68
CA PHE A 41 -7.11 -7.50 -7.79
C PHE A 41 -7.95 -6.52 -6.95
N GLY A 42 -9.27 -6.66 -6.97
CA GLY A 42 -10.20 -5.81 -6.21
C GLY A 42 -10.68 -6.47 -4.92
N LEU A 43 -10.40 -5.83 -3.77
CA LEU A 43 -10.98 -6.17 -2.48
C LEU A 43 -12.30 -5.42 -2.29
N LEU A 44 -13.41 -6.09 -2.58
CA LEU A 44 -14.74 -5.50 -2.48
C LEU A 44 -15.47 -5.97 -1.23
N GLY A 45 -16.23 -5.06 -0.62
CA GLY A 45 -17.06 -5.38 0.54
C GLY A 45 -17.57 -4.13 1.25
N PRO A 46 -18.63 -4.23 2.04
CA PRO A 46 -19.18 -3.13 2.83
C PRO A 46 -18.19 -2.63 3.88
N ASN A 47 -18.51 -1.50 4.51
CA ASN A 47 -17.76 -1.01 5.67
C ASN A 47 -17.87 -2.07 6.79
N GLY A 48 -16.73 -2.35 7.44
CA GLY A 48 -16.64 -3.40 8.45
C GLY A 48 -16.39 -4.82 7.91
N ALA A 49 -16.29 -5.03 6.58
CA ALA A 49 -16.00 -6.34 6.00
C ALA A 49 -14.55 -6.85 6.25
N GLY A 50 -13.74 -6.12 7.00
CA GLY A 50 -12.38 -6.53 7.34
C GLY A 50 -11.30 -6.08 6.36
N LYS A 51 -11.60 -5.30 5.32
CA LYS A 51 -10.62 -4.80 4.33
C LYS A 51 -9.44 -4.10 5.00
N THR A 52 -9.72 -3.08 5.80
CA THR A 52 -8.68 -2.32 6.53
C THR A 52 -7.91 -3.20 7.52
N THR A 53 -8.57 -4.19 8.15
CA THR A 53 -7.90 -5.16 9.02
C THR A 53 -6.91 -6.01 8.22
N PHE A 54 -7.30 -6.51 7.05
CA PHE A 54 -6.42 -7.25 6.15
C PHE A 54 -5.21 -6.41 5.72
N LEU A 55 -5.44 -5.18 5.26
CA LEU A 55 -4.36 -4.26 4.86
C LEU A 55 -3.42 -3.94 6.03
N SER A 56 -3.97 -3.77 7.24
CA SER A 56 -3.18 -3.54 8.46
C SER A 56 -2.31 -4.75 8.83
N ILE A 57 -2.78 -5.97 8.57
CA ILE A 57 -1.99 -7.19 8.75
C ILE A 57 -0.84 -7.23 7.73
N LEU A 58 -1.08 -6.91 6.46
CA LEU A 58 -0.03 -6.82 5.44
C LEU A 58 1.00 -5.74 5.76
N ALA A 59 0.55 -4.60 6.28
CA ALA A 59 1.43 -3.51 6.75
C ALA A 59 2.26 -3.88 7.98
N GLY A 60 1.87 -4.95 8.70
CA GLY A 60 2.50 -5.37 9.94
C GLY A 60 2.12 -4.52 11.17
N THR A 61 1.06 -3.72 11.09
CA THR A 61 0.52 -2.92 12.21
C THR A 61 -0.47 -3.70 13.05
N VAL A 62 -1.06 -4.77 12.50
CA VAL A 62 -1.96 -5.70 13.19
C VAL A 62 -1.42 -7.12 13.05
N VAL A 63 -1.35 -7.85 14.16
CA VAL A 63 -0.99 -9.27 14.16
C VAL A 63 -2.25 -10.10 13.91
N LYS A 64 -2.19 -11.03 12.96
CA LYS A 64 -3.27 -12.00 12.70
C LYS A 64 -3.47 -12.94 13.88
N THR A 65 -4.67 -13.52 14.00
CA THR A 65 -4.96 -14.54 15.02
C THR A 65 -4.61 -15.94 14.53
N ALA A 66 -4.92 -16.25 13.27
CA ALA A 66 -4.60 -17.54 12.64
C ALA A 66 -4.54 -17.39 11.12
N GLY A 67 -4.12 -18.47 10.44
CA GLY A 67 -3.97 -18.52 8.99
C GLY A 67 -2.56 -18.20 8.52
N LYS A 68 -2.32 -18.27 7.21
CA LYS A 68 -1.02 -18.00 6.59
C LYS A 68 -1.14 -16.91 5.53
N ILE A 69 -0.09 -16.13 5.38
CA ILE A 69 0.05 -15.15 4.30
C ILE A 69 1.45 -15.30 3.72
N ASN A 70 1.50 -15.48 2.42
CA ASN A 70 2.74 -15.48 1.64
C ASN A 70 2.70 -14.34 0.62
N VAL A 71 3.74 -13.51 0.60
CA VAL A 71 3.86 -12.35 -0.28
C VAL A 71 5.15 -12.48 -1.06
N TRP A 72 5.05 -12.58 -2.38
CA TRP A 72 6.21 -12.70 -3.27
C TRP A 72 7.16 -13.83 -2.89
N GLY A 73 6.61 -14.96 -2.38
CA GLY A 73 7.36 -16.12 -1.91
C GLY A 73 7.87 -16.03 -0.46
N PHE A 74 7.59 -14.91 0.26
CA PHE A 74 7.97 -14.73 1.65
C PHE A 74 6.78 -14.93 2.59
N ASP A 75 6.90 -15.80 3.56
CA ASP A 75 5.92 -15.98 4.62
C ASP A 75 5.95 -14.80 5.60
N LEU A 76 4.77 -14.28 5.96
CA LEU A 76 4.61 -13.07 6.77
C LEU A 76 5.17 -13.24 8.20
N ASP A 77 5.06 -14.42 8.78
CA ASP A 77 5.47 -14.63 10.17
C ASP A 77 7.00 -14.78 10.28
N SER A 78 7.60 -15.53 9.35
CA SER A 78 9.04 -15.80 9.37
C SER A 78 9.87 -14.73 8.66
N ASN A 79 9.30 -14.02 7.69
CA ASN A 79 10.01 -13.04 6.85
C ASN A 79 9.30 -11.66 6.79
N PRO A 80 8.93 -11.04 7.94
CA PRO A 80 8.10 -9.83 7.93
C PRO A 80 8.78 -8.61 7.29
N ARG A 81 10.11 -8.56 7.27
CA ARG A 81 10.86 -7.47 6.61
C ARG A 81 10.80 -7.59 5.09
N GLN A 82 10.98 -8.79 4.55
CA GLN A 82 10.91 -9.08 3.12
C GLN A 82 9.49 -8.85 2.60
N VAL A 83 8.47 -9.29 3.34
CA VAL A 83 7.07 -9.00 3.03
C VAL A 83 6.83 -7.50 2.91
N ARG A 84 7.23 -6.70 3.90
CA ARG A 84 7.07 -5.24 3.83
C ARG A 84 7.88 -4.59 2.70
N ALA A 85 9.06 -5.14 2.38
CA ALA A 85 9.85 -4.67 1.25
C ALA A 85 9.21 -5.02 -0.11
N SER A 86 8.36 -6.04 -0.16
CA SER A 86 7.64 -6.46 -1.37
C SER A 86 6.31 -5.72 -1.59
N ILE A 87 5.90 -4.86 -0.65
CA ILE A 87 4.61 -4.17 -0.71
C ILE A 87 4.80 -2.66 -0.56
N GLY A 88 4.20 -1.89 -1.45
CA GLY A 88 3.95 -0.46 -1.26
C GLY A 88 2.50 -0.25 -0.84
N ILE A 89 2.25 0.46 0.26
CA ILE A 89 0.89 0.71 0.74
C ILE A 89 0.58 2.20 0.65
N VAL A 90 -0.52 2.53 -0.02
CA VAL A 90 -1.08 3.88 -0.11
C VAL A 90 -2.32 3.93 0.78
N PRO A 91 -2.26 4.59 1.94
CA PRO A 91 -3.38 4.66 2.86
C PRO A 91 -4.51 5.56 2.33
N GLN A 92 -5.71 5.36 2.86
CA GLN A 92 -6.88 6.19 2.57
C GLN A 92 -6.65 7.65 2.98
N GLU A 93 -6.09 7.88 4.17
CA GLU A 93 -5.83 9.21 4.69
C GLU A 93 -4.51 9.79 4.18
N VAL A 94 -4.53 11.09 3.89
CA VAL A 94 -3.35 11.83 3.42
C VAL A 94 -2.55 12.34 4.62
N ASN A 95 -1.68 11.50 5.18
CA ASN A 95 -0.76 11.84 6.25
C ASN A 95 0.64 12.11 5.67
N LEU A 96 0.93 13.37 5.38
CA LEU A 96 2.23 13.84 4.91
C LEU A 96 2.75 14.90 5.87
N ASP A 97 4.05 14.87 6.16
CA ASP A 97 4.70 15.95 6.91
C ASP A 97 4.63 17.26 6.09
N ALA A 98 4.02 18.27 6.70
CA ALA A 98 3.73 19.54 6.05
C ALA A 98 4.99 20.37 5.71
N PHE A 99 6.09 20.13 6.45
CA PHE A 99 7.32 20.92 6.40
C PHE A 99 8.41 20.31 5.53
N PHE A 100 8.25 19.06 5.08
CA PHE A 100 9.17 18.45 4.13
C PHE A 100 8.69 18.66 2.68
N SER A 101 9.66 18.76 1.78
CA SER A 101 9.36 18.74 0.35
C SER A 101 9.09 17.32 -0.15
N PRO A 102 8.38 17.13 -1.29
CA PRO A 102 8.22 15.84 -1.93
C PRO A 102 9.52 15.06 -2.06
N ARG A 103 10.56 15.70 -2.60
CA ARG A 103 11.91 15.10 -2.71
C ARG A 103 12.40 14.57 -1.38
N LYS A 104 12.34 15.40 -0.34
CA LYS A 104 12.84 15.03 0.99
C LYS A 104 12.06 13.85 1.59
N LEU A 105 10.73 13.84 1.43
CA LEU A 105 9.89 12.73 1.89
C LEU A 105 10.24 11.42 1.17
N LEU A 106 10.44 11.44 -0.14
CA LEU A 106 10.83 10.26 -0.92
C LEU A 106 12.23 9.77 -0.52
N GLU A 107 13.18 10.69 -0.35
CA GLU A 107 14.55 10.34 0.08
C GLU A 107 14.56 9.71 1.49
N LEU A 108 13.78 10.24 2.43
CA LEU A 108 13.64 9.67 3.76
C LEU A 108 13.01 8.28 3.70
N GLN A 109 11.92 8.12 2.94
CA GLN A 109 11.24 6.84 2.79
C GLN A 109 12.16 5.78 2.16
N ALA A 110 12.88 6.12 1.09
CA ALA A 110 13.86 5.24 0.48
C ALA A 110 14.94 4.81 1.49
N GLY A 111 15.38 5.74 2.34
CA GLY A 111 16.33 5.46 3.42
C GLY A 111 15.79 4.47 4.45
N LEU A 112 14.52 4.59 4.85
CA LEU A 112 13.86 3.66 5.77
C LEU A 112 13.76 2.23 5.22
N TYR A 113 13.62 2.08 3.89
CA TYR A 113 13.68 0.79 3.21
C TYR A 113 15.10 0.32 2.90
N GLY A 114 16.13 1.05 3.34
CA GLY A 114 17.53 0.69 3.12
C GLY A 114 18.02 0.86 1.68
N VAL A 115 17.31 1.63 0.84
CA VAL A 115 17.73 1.89 -0.54
C VAL A 115 18.96 2.79 -0.55
N PRO A 116 20.13 2.30 -1.02
CA PRO A 116 21.36 3.10 -1.08
C PRO A 116 21.17 4.35 -1.94
N LYS A 117 21.76 5.48 -1.55
CA LYS A 117 21.61 6.76 -2.27
C LYS A 117 21.84 6.64 -3.79
N LYS A 118 22.84 5.87 -4.22
CA LYS A 118 23.17 5.66 -5.64
C LYS A 118 22.09 4.88 -6.43
N LYS A 119 21.19 4.16 -5.74
CA LYS A 119 20.11 3.36 -6.35
C LYS A 119 18.74 4.01 -6.21
N ARG A 120 18.65 5.20 -5.61
CA ARG A 120 17.37 5.90 -5.45
C ARG A 120 16.92 6.47 -6.78
N ILE A 121 15.65 6.29 -7.05
CA ILE A 121 14.99 6.74 -8.29
C ILE A 121 14.03 7.91 -8.03
N THR A 122 14.34 8.75 -7.05
CA THR A 122 13.50 9.85 -6.58
C THR A 122 13.03 10.76 -7.72
N ASP A 123 13.94 11.18 -8.61
CA ASP A 123 13.60 12.05 -9.74
C ASP A 123 12.70 11.35 -10.76
N ILE A 124 12.95 10.06 -11.02
CA ILE A 124 12.12 9.26 -11.93
C ILE A 124 10.69 9.15 -11.36
N ILE A 125 10.55 8.88 -10.07
CA ILE A 125 9.24 8.77 -9.42
C ILE A 125 8.53 10.13 -9.40
N LEU A 126 9.22 11.23 -9.10
CA LEU A 126 8.66 12.57 -9.15
C LEU A 126 8.10 12.89 -10.54
N LYS A 127 8.83 12.51 -11.59
CA LYS A 127 8.38 12.64 -12.96
C LYS A 127 7.15 11.77 -13.26
N MET A 128 7.17 10.50 -12.85
CA MET A 128 6.06 9.56 -13.02
C MET A 128 4.75 10.10 -12.43
N VAL A 129 4.81 10.75 -11.25
CA VAL A 129 3.63 11.32 -10.58
C VAL A 129 3.40 12.80 -10.93
N ALA A 130 4.12 13.37 -11.89
CA ALA A 130 4.04 14.76 -12.34
C ALA A 130 4.15 15.78 -11.16
N LEU A 131 5.19 15.63 -10.35
CA LEU A 131 5.52 16.51 -9.22
C LEU A 131 6.92 17.12 -9.32
N GLU A 132 7.56 17.10 -10.50
CA GLU A 132 8.92 17.65 -10.67
C GLU A 132 8.98 19.13 -10.31
N LYS A 133 7.97 19.90 -10.75
CA LYS A 133 7.91 21.36 -10.48
C LYS A 133 7.75 21.69 -9.00
N GLN A 134 7.15 20.78 -8.22
CA GLN A 134 6.90 20.91 -6.78
C GLN A 134 7.90 20.13 -5.93
N ALA A 135 8.92 19.50 -6.54
CA ALA A 135 9.83 18.58 -5.89
C ALA A 135 10.45 19.16 -4.60
N ASP A 136 10.77 20.44 -4.61
CA ASP A 136 11.46 21.13 -3.52
C ASP A 136 10.57 22.15 -2.77
N SER A 137 9.28 22.24 -3.12
CA SER A 137 8.27 23.04 -2.40
C SER A 137 7.81 22.34 -1.13
N TYR A 138 7.32 23.06 -0.13
CA TYR A 138 6.74 22.43 1.07
C TYR A 138 5.48 21.61 0.73
N SER A 139 5.35 20.43 1.32
CA SER A 139 4.17 19.56 1.08
C SER A 139 2.85 20.19 1.51
N ARG A 140 2.86 21.17 2.43
CA ARG A 140 1.67 21.94 2.82
C ARG A 140 1.07 22.76 1.67
N SER A 141 1.89 23.21 0.70
CA SER A 141 1.44 24.01 -0.44
C SER A 141 0.85 23.17 -1.59
N LEU A 142 0.94 21.85 -1.50
CA LEU A 142 0.39 20.94 -2.50
C LEU A 142 -1.14 20.88 -2.43
N SER A 143 -1.80 20.81 -3.59
CA SER A 143 -3.23 20.49 -3.67
C SER A 143 -3.52 19.08 -3.14
N GLY A 144 -4.78 18.78 -2.85
CA GLY A 144 -5.19 17.44 -2.40
C GLY A 144 -4.77 16.33 -3.37
N GLY A 145 -4.95 16.57 -4.68
CA GLY A 145 -4.53 15.63 -5.72
C GLY A 145 -3.01 15.47 -5.81
N MET A 146 -2.24 16.54 -5.65
CA MET A 146 -0.78 16.46 -5.57
C MET A 146 -0.31 15.66 -4.36
N LYS A 147 -0.94 15.87 -3.21
CA LYS A 147 -0.65 15.08 -1.99
C LYS A 147 -0.95 13.59 -2.20
N ARG A 148 -2.06 13.27 -2.87
CA ARG A 148 -2.42 11.86 -3.19
C ARG A 148 -1.38 11.22 -4.11
N ARG A 149 -0.94 11.93 -5.15
CA ARG A 149 0.14 11.47 -6.04
C ARG A 149 1.47 11.28 -5.29
N LEU A 150 1.78 12.15 -4.34
CA LEU A 150 2.96 12.01 -3.49
C LEU A 150 2.89 10.77 -2.58
N LEU A 151 1.70 10.38 -2.07
CA LEU A 151 1.54 9.13 -1.33
C LEU A 151 1.83 7.89 -2.19
N ILE A 152 1.37 7.89 -3.45
CA ILE A 152 1.70 6.82 -4.40
C ILE A 152 3.22 6.79 -4.65
N ALA A 153 3.82 7.94 -4.94
CA ALA A 153 5.26 8.07 -5.09
C ALA A 153 6.02 7.50 -3.89
N LYS A 154 5.58 7.85 -2.68
CA LYS A 154 6.17 7.38 -1.43
C LYS A 154 6.07 5.85 -1.27
N ALA A 155 4.97 5.24 -1.71
CA ALA A 155 4.79 3.79 -1.69
C ALA A 155 5.68 3.07 -2.72
N MET A 156 6.15 3.77 -3.76
CA MET A 156 6.92 3.21 -4.88
C MET A 156 8.45 3.39 -4.76
N VAL A 157 8.96 4.18 -3.80
CA VAL A 157 10.40 4.53 -3.74
C VAL A 157 11.36 3.35 -3.57
N HIS A 158 10.87 2.24 -3.02
CA HIS A 158 11.64 1.01 -2.84
C HIS A 158 11.36 -0.03 -3.93
N GLN A 159 10.61 0.36 -4.98
CA GLN A 159 10.26 -0.46 -6.15
C GLN A 159 9.58 -1.80 -5.75
N PRO A 160 8.49 -1.77 -4.97
CA PRO A 160 7.83 -2.98 -4.56
C PRO A 160 7.12 -3.65 -5.76
N PRO A 161 7.13 -4.99 -5.86
CA PRO A 161 6.38 -5.70 -6.90
C PRO A 161 4.87 -5.69 -6.69
N ILE A 162 4.39 -5.31 -5.49
CA ILE A 162 2.96 -5.21 -5.17
C ILE A 162 2.66 -3.81 -4.65
N LEU A 163 1.63 -3.16 -5.22
CA LEU A 163 1.09 -1.88 -4.74
C LEU A 163 -0.34 -2.09 -4.22
N VAL A 164 -0.55 -1.73 -2.96
CA VAL A 164 -1.85 -1.81 -2.29
C VAL A 164 -2.40 -0.39 -2.12
N LEU A 165 -3.62 -0.17 -2.60
CA LEU A 165 -4.29 1.13 -2.58
C LEU A 165 -5.57 1.02 -1.73
N ASP A 166 -5.58 1.63 -0.56
CA ASP A 166 -6.76 1.64 0.32
C ASP A 166 -7.71 2.77 -0.08
N GLU A 167 -8.83 2.43 -0.68
CA GLU A 167 -9.86 3.35 -1.17
C GLU A 167 -9.28 4.57 -1.93
N PRO A 168 -8.49 4.35 -2.99
CA PRO A 168 -7.66 5.41 -3.60
C PRO A 168 -8.47 6.56 -4.21
N THR A 169 -9.76 6.37 -4.43
CA THR A 169 -10.66 7.35 -5.06
C THR A 169 -11.69 7.95 -4.09
N ALA A 170 -11.64 7.63 -2.80
CA ALA A 170 -12.54 8.19 -1.82
C ALA A 170 -12.35 9.71 -1.70
N GLY A 171 -13.42 10.49 -1.83
CA GLY A 171 -13.38 11.95 -1.73
C GLY A 171 -12.61 12.67 -2.84
N VAL A 172 -12.33 12.01 -3.96
CA VAL A 172 -11.57 12.56 -5.09
C VAL A 172 -12.54 12.93 -6.22
N ASP A 173 -12.35 14.10 -6.84
CA ASP A 173 -13.12 14.53 -8.00
C ASP A 173 -12.91 13.62 -9.23
N VAL A 174 -13.77 13.77 -10.25
CA VAL A 174 -13.80 12.88 -11.42
C VAL A 174 -12.50 12.92 -12.22
N GLU A 175 -11.90 14.10 -12.37
CA GLU A 175 -10.68 14.27 -13.17
C GLU A 175 -9.46 13.66 -12.45
N LEU A 176 -9.31 13.91 -11.16
CA LEU A 176 -8.27 13.31 -10.35
C LEU A 176 -8.41 11.79 -10.27
N ARG A 177 -9.64 11.27 -10.22
CA ARG A 177 -9.92 9.83 -10.27
C ARG A 177 -9.42 9.22 -11.58
N LYS A 178 -9.70 9.86 -12.72
CA LYS A 178 -9.24 9.41 -14.04
C LYS A 178 -7.71 9.34 -14.09
N ASN A 179 -7.05 10.42 -13.70
CA ASN A 179 -5.58 10.50 -13.66
C ASN A 179 -4.95 9.43 -12.75
N LEU A 180 -5.57 9.15 -11.60
CA LEU A 180 -5.12 8.09 -10.69
C LEU A 180 -5.18 6.71 -11.37
N TRP A 181 -6.30 6.42 -12.05
CA TRP A 181 -6.46 5.14 -12.76
C TRP A 181 -5.50 4.99 -13.93
N GLU A 182 -5.18 6.06 -14.64
CA GLU A 182 -4.17 6.05 -15.70
C GLU A 182 -2.79 5.69 -15.14
N ASN A 183 -2.40 6.29 -14.01
CA ASN A 183 -1.14 5.98 -13.31
C ASN A 183 -1.11 4.52 -12.81
N VAL A 184 -2.19 4.04 -12.19
CA VAL A 184 -2.28 2.64 -11.71
C VAL A 184 -2.16 1.66 -12.87
N LYS A 185 -2.84 1.92 -14.00
CA LYS A 185 -2.75 1.08 -15.20
C LYS A 185 -1.35 1.12 -15.82
N ALA A 186 -0.67 2.27 -15.80
CA ALA A 186 0.70 2.37 -16.30
C ALA A 186 1.66 1.51 -15.47
N LEU A 187 1.58 1.58 -14.13
CA LEU A 187 2.38 0.74 -13.23
C LEU A 187 2.10 -0.75 -13.43
N ASN A 188 0.83 -1.12 -13.61
CA ASN A 188 0.47 -2.51 -13.87
C ASN A 188 1.02 -3.03 -15.20
N LYS A 189 1.02 -2.20 -16.28
CA LYS A 189 1.67 -2.55 -17.55
C LYS A 189 3.17 -2.76 -17.44
N GLU A 190 3.82 -2.15 -16.46
CA GLU A 190 5.23 -2.36 -16.11
C GLU A 190 5.45 -3.61 -15.24
N GLY A 191 4.40 -4.38 -14.96
CA GLY A 191 4.44 -5.65 -14.24
C GLY A 191 4.15 -5.54 -12.74
N VAL A 192 3.80 -4.36 -12.21
CA VAL A 192 3.44 -4.21 -10.80
C VAL A 192 2.05 -4.83 -10.56
N THR A 193 1.96 -5.69 -9.55
CA THR A 193 0.68 -6.26 -9.09
C THR A 193 -0.06 -5.20 -8.27
N ILE A 194 -1.35 -5.01 -8.53
CA ILE A 194 -2.16 -3.98 -7.86
C ILE A 194 -3.27 -4.62 -7.03
N ILE A 195 -3.41 -4.20 -5.78
CA ILE A 195 -4.53 -4.58 -4.88
C ILE A 195 -5.29 -3.30 -4.50
N LEU A 196 -6.62 -3.31 -4.67
CA LEU A 196 -7.51 -2.15 -4.50
C LEU A 196 -8.58 -2.43 -3.46
#